data_d4b373cd37dc27d09921d560647c27b5
#
_entry.id   d4b373cd37dc27d09921d560647c27b5
#
_cell.length_a   1.000
_cell.length_b   1.000
_cell.length_c   1.000
_cell.angle_alpha   90.00
_cell.angle_beta   90.00
_cell.angle_gamma   90.00
#
_symmetry.space_group_name_H-M   'P 1'
#
loop_
_entity.id
_entity.type
_entity.pdbx_description
1 polymer ?
#
loop_
_entity_poly.entity_id
_entity_poly.type
_entity_poly.pdbx_seq_one_letter_code
_entity_poly.pdbx_strand_id
1 'polypeptide(L)'
;MLLNNCGGQIIASPLIEKEHKPFELPPRNDRMSRVFSYLLLTRGIDKDVLFEFVRKKMIYESAYYHNAVFVGYDSSGKPRHAHKRGTVTSNLYKGNVAGSQPEFSFHWHGTSDKIFLFEAPIDMLSYISMHKENWKEHSYATSCSVSDRVLFQCLKDNPNIKNVFLCFDNDEAGQTANKRIANKLNKMNIQNEILVPNLKDWNEDLTFSEKGDERICHQVL
;
A
#
# COMPACT_ATOMS: atom_id res chain seq x y z
N MET A 1 -68.72 -8.76 -6.86
CA MET A 1 -67.33 -8.90 -7.40
C MET A 1 -66.40 -8.28 -6.39
N LEU A 2 -65.72 -9.13 -5.62
CA LEU A 2 -64.83 -8.71 -4.54
C LEU A 2 -63.41 -8.66 -5.08
N LEU A 3 -62.76 -7.50 -5.03
CA LEU A 3 -61.34 -7.32 -5.32
C LEU A 3 -60.54 -7.59 -4.05
N ASN A 4 -59.77 -8.68 -4.04
CA ASN A 4 -58.82 -8.99 -2.99
C ASN A 4 -57.57 -8.11 -3.13
N ASN A 5 -57.35 -7.23 -2.14
CA ASN A 5 -56.11 -6.49 -1.95
C ASN A 5 -55.07 -7.39 -1.23
N CYS A 6 -54.10 -7.93 -1.95
CA CYS A 6 -52.93 -8.57 -1.35
C CYS A 6 -51.89 -7.52 -0.97
N GLY A 7 -51.99 -7.01 0.25
CA GLY A 7 -50.93 -6.19 0.85
C GLY A 7 -49.74 -7.05 1.27
N GLY A 8 -48.71 -7.14 0.44
CA GLY A 8 -47.41 -7.74 0.81
C GLY A 8 -46.67 -6.79 1.75
N GLN A 9 -46.52 -7.14 3.01
CA GLN A 9 -45.60 -6.49 3.93
C GLN A 9 -44.18 -6.84 3.50
N ILE A 10 -43.40 -5.84 3.07
CA ILE A 10 -41.98 -5.96 2.90
C ILE A 10 -41.34 -5.98 4.29
N ILE A 11 -40.98 -7.17 4.77
CA ILE A 11 -40.18 -7.33 6.00
C ILE A 11 -38.78 -6.88 5.63
N ALA A 12 -38.41 -5.66 6.04
CA ALA A 12 -37.04 -5.20 5.96
C ALA A 12 -36.17 -6.09 6.85
N SER A 13 -35.24 -6.82 6.27
CA SER A 13 -34.23 -7.57 7.01
C SER A 13 -33.46 -6.61 7.92
N PRO A 14 -33.21 -6.93 9.20
CA PRO A 14 -32.45 -6.08 10.09
C PRO A 14 -31.06 -5.88 9.49
N LEU A 15 -30.62 -4.63 9.37
CA LEU A 15 -29.24 -4.27 9.07
C LEU A 15 -28.40 -4.85 10.20
N ILE A 16 -27.65 -5.91 9.90
CA ILE A 16 -26.63 -6.44 10.81
C ILE A 16 -25.56 -5.34 10.90
N GLU A 17 -25.60 -4.56 11.97
CA GLU A 17 -24.49 -3.68 12.34
C GLU A 17 -23.24 -4.55 12.45
N LYS A 18 -22.30 -4.36 11.52
CA LYS A 18 -20.99 -5.02 11.62
C LYS A 18 -20.33 -4.51 12.88
N GLU A 19 -20.21 -5.36 13.89
CA GLU A 19 -19.45 -5.06 15.11
C GLU A 19 -18.11 -4.44 14.71
N HIS A 20 -17.89 -3.21 15.15
CA HIS A 20 -16.67 -2.47 14.88
C HIS A 20 -15.57 -3.06 15.77
N LYS A 21 -14.85 -4.07 15.26
CA LYS A 21 -13.72 -4.67 15.98
C LYS A 21 -12.67 -3.60 16.23
N PRO A 22 -12.17 -3.43 17.45
CA PRO A 22 -11.10 -2.49 17.74
C PRO A 22 -9.85 -2.88 16.93
N PHE A 23 -9.09 -1.88 16.49
CA PHE A 23 -7.84 -2.11 15.78
C PHE A 23 -6.76 -2.55 16.77
N GLU A 24 -6.18 -3.72 16.52
CA GLU A 24 -5.05 -4.26 17.26
C GLU A 24 -4.00 -4.79 16.29
N LEU A 25 -2.73 -4.42 16.55
CA LEU A 25 -1.62 -4.94 15.75
C LEU A 25 -1.46 -6.46 15.98
N PRO A 26 -1.23 -7.24 14.91
CA PRO A 26 -0.84 -8.64 15.05
C PRO A 26 0.40 -8.79 15.95
N PRO A 27 0.44 -9.80 16.82
CA PRO A 27 1.61 -10.06 17.65
C PRO A 27 2.87 -10.17 16.81
N ARG A 28 3.95 -9.55 17.27
CA ARG A 28 5.24 -9.54 16.60
C ARG A 28 5.99 -10.84 16.87
N ASN A 29 6.65 -11.38 15.85
CA ASN A 29 7.61 -12.45 15.99
C ASN A 29 8.96 -11.91 16.49
N ASP A 30 9.72 -12.70 17.26
CA ASP A 30 11.05 -12.33 17.77
C ASP A 30 12.09 -12.20 16.65
N ARG A 31 11.88 -12.91 15.55
CA ARG A 31 12.75 -12.92 14.36
C ARG A 31 11.99 -12.44 13.13
N MET A 32 12.73 -11.89 12.16
CA MET A 32 12.17 -11.42 10.88
C MET A 32 12.70 -12.22 9.69
N SER A 33 13.16 -13.45 9.92
CA SER A 33 13.91 -14.23 8.91
C SER A 33 13.08 -14.49 7.65
N ARG A 34 11.79 -14.81 7.78
CA ARG A 34 10.92 -15.07 6.61
C ARG A 34 10.57 -13.80 5.87
N VAL A 35 10.31 -12.72 6.59
CA VAL A 35 10.02 -11.41 5.98
C VAL A 35 11.25 -10.85 5.27
N PHE A 36 12.45 -10.97 5.87
CA PHE A 36 13.69 -10.58 5.19
C PHE A 36 13.94 -11.42 3.94
N SER A 37 13.87 -12.76 4.04
CA SER A 37 14.01 -13.62 2.86
C SER A 37 13.00 -13.26 1.76
N TYR A 38 11.75 -13.04 2.13
CA TYR A 38 10.71 -12.70 1.17
C TYR A 38 10.93 -11.33 0.51
N LEU A 39 11.16 -10.28 1.30
CA LEU A 39 11.28 -8.93 0.75
C LEU A 39 12.59 -8.71 0.02
N LEU A 40 13.72 -9.24 0.53
CA LEU A 40 15.04 -9.06 -0.09
C LEU A 40 15.23 -10.01 -1.28
N LEU A 41 14.97 -11.33 -1.10
CA LEU A 41 15.35 -12.33 -2.10
C LEU A 41 14.24 -12.62 -3.10
N THR A 42 12.96 -12.60 -2.66
CA THR A 42 11.84 -12.91 -3.57
C THR A 42 11.32 -11.65 -4.26
N ARG A 43 11.35 -10.51 -3.56
CA ARG A 43 10.82 -9.24 -4.07
C ARG A 43 11.88 -8.25 -4.54
N GLY A 44 13.17 -8.54 -4.32
CA GLY A 44 14.29 -7.70 -4.74
C GLY A 44 14.34 -6.32 -4.06
N ILE A 45 13.65 -6.15 -2.94
CA ILE A 45 13.64 -4.85 -2.24
C ILE A 45 15.06 -4.53 -1.74
N ASP A 46 15.53 -3.32 -2.02
CA ASP A 46 16.84 -2.86 -1.58
C ASP A 46 16.97 -2.96 -0.05
N LYS A 47 18.12 -3.46 0.39
CA LYS A 47 18.40 -3.72 1.79
C LYS A 47 18.31 -2.48 2.66
N ASP A 48 18.89 -1.36 2.21
CA ASP A 48 18.96 -0.14 3.01
C ASP A 48 17.57 0.52 3.09
N VAL A 49 16.78 0.43 2.02
CA VAL A 49 15.38 0.85 2.02
C VAL A 49 14.59 0.02 3.04
N LEU A 50 14.68 -1.31 2.97
CA LEU A 50 13.95 -2.19 3.89
C LEU A 50 14.34 -1.94 5.36
N PHE A 51 15.63 -1.83 5.66
CA PHE A 51 16.09 -1.60 7.03
C PHE A 51 15.64 -0.26 7.60
N GLU A 52 15.49 0.78 6.79
CA GLU A 52 14.95 2.06 7.26
C GLU A 52 13.51 1.91 7.77
N PHE A 53 12.63 1.23 7.01
CA PHE A 53 11.25 0.98 7.43
C PHE A 53 11.16 0.05 8.65
N VAL A 54 12.03 -0.97 8.73
CA VAL A 54 12.10 -1.88 9.89
C VAL A 54 12.55 -1.11 11.14
N ARG A 55 13.59 -0.28 11.03
CA ARG A 55 14.09 0.56 12.13
C ARG A 55 13.02 1.52 12.65
N LYS A 56 12.18 2.04 11.77
CA LYS A 56 11.02 2.87 12.10
C LYS A 56 9.83 2.08 12.63
N LYS A 57 9.96 0.74 12.81
CA LYS A 57 8.90 -0.17 13.25
C LYS A 57 7.69 -0.23 12.32
N MET A 58 7.85 0.22 11.09
CA MET A 58 6.80 0.24 10.08
C MET A 58 6.62 -1.11 9.37
N ILE A 59 7.63 -1.98 9.43
CA ILE A 59 7.58 -3.34 8.88
C ILE A 59 8.05 -4.31 9.96
N TYR A 60 7.29 -5.41 10.13
CA TYR A 60 7.71 -6.51 11.00
C TYR A 60 7.09 -7.85 10.55
N GLU A 61 7.59 -8.95 11.14
CA GLU A 61 7.04 -10.30 10.94
C GLU A 61 6.01 -10.61 12.03
N SER A 62 4.81 -11.09 11.65
CA SER A 62 3.82 -11.52 12.63
C SER A 62 4.20 -12.87 13.26
N ALA A 63 3.89 -13.05 14.55
CA ALA A 63 4.15 -14.30 15.27
C ALA A 63 3.38 -15.48 14.65
N TYR A 64 2.12 -15.23 14.25
CA TYR A 64 1.31 -16.22 13.56
C TYR A 64 1.44 -16.04 12.04
N TYR A 65 1.62 -17.17 11.33
CA TYR A 65 1.72 -17.26 9.86
C TYR A 65 2.94 -16.55 9.25
N HIS A 66 3.78 -15.87 10.04
CA HIS A 66 4.99 -15.18 9.58
C HIS A 66 4.75 -14.21 8.41
N ASN A 67 3.61 -13.53 8.41
CA ASN A 67 3.28 -12.53 7.41
C ASN A 67 4.16 -11.28 7.58
N ALA A 68 4.49 -10.64 6.47
CA ALA A 68 4.98 -9.26 6.49
C ALA A 68 3.81 -8.34 6.89
N VAL A 69 4.00 -7.55 7.94
CA VAL A 69 3.03 -6.57 8.45
C VAL A 69 3.56 -5.18 8.17
N PHE A 70 2.79 -4.39 7.42
CA PHE A 70 3.08 -3.01 7.05
C PHE A 70 2.17 -2.10 7.86
N VAL A 71 2.76 -1.29 8.73
CA VAL A 71 2.04 -0.48 9.74
C VAL A 71 1.97 0.97 9.30
N GLY A 72 0.78 1.53 9.35
CA GLY A 72 0.55 2.96 9.19
C GLY A 72 0.23 3.62 10.52
N TYR A 73 0.80 4.80 10.74
CA TYR A 73 0.73 5.55 11.99
C TYR A 73 0.00 6.88 11.78
N ASP A 74 -0.64 7.39 12.81
CA ASP A 74 -1.10 8.79 12.83
C ASP A 74 0.04 9.75 13.21
N SER A 75 -0.23 11.04 13.16
CA SER A 75 0.74 12.10 13.49
C SER A 75 1.24 12.08 14.95
N SER A 76 0.54 11.38 15.85
CA SER A 76 0.98 11.15 17.23
C SER A 76 1.90 9.93 17.39
N GLY A 77 2.16 9.19 16.29
CA GLY A 77 2.94 7.96 16.30
C GLY A 77 2.15 6.75 16.80
N LYS A 78 0.82 6.82 16.87
CA LYS A 78 -0.03 5.69 17.22
C LYS A 78 -0.35 4.87 15.97
N PRO A 79 -0.20 3.52 16.00
CA PRO A 79 -0.59 2.67 14.88
C PRO A 79 -2.12 2.70 14.69
N ARG A 80 -2.56 2.91 13.44
CA ARG A 80 -3.97 3.01 13.07
C ARG A 80 -4.36 2.06 11.95
N HIS A 81 -3.39 1.57 11.22
CA HIS A 81 -3.61 0.68 10.09
C HIS A 81 -2.51 -0.37 10.04
N ALA A 82 -2.85 -1.57 9.60
CA ALA A 82 -1.86 -2.58 9.26
C ALA A 82 -2.33 -3.42 8.07
N HIS A 83 -1.45 -3.53 7.07
CA HIS A 83 -1.62 -4.43 5.94
C HIS A 83 -0.75 -5.66 6.13
N LYS A 84 -1.29 -6.85 5.83
CA LYS A 84 -0.57 -8.13 5.93
C LYS A 84 -0.33 -8.71 4.54
N ARG A 85 0.87 -9.23 4.32
CA ARG A 85 1.24 -10.00 3.13
C ARG A 85 1.87 -11.32 3.54
N GLY A 86 1.33 -12.43 3.00
CA GLY A 86 1.92 -13.75 3.18
C GLY A 86 3.31 -13.84 2.57
N THR A 87 4.24 -14.49 3.28
CA THR A 87 5.63 -14.68 2.84
C THR A 87 5.82 -16.00 2.09
N VAL A 88 4.79 -16.84 2.04
CA VAL A 88 4.81 -18.13 1.33
C VAL A 88 4.27 -17.91 -0.09
N THR A 89 5.07 -18.24 -1.09
CA THR A 89 4.74 -18.01 -2.51
C THR A 89 3.57 -18.83 -3.02
N SER A 90 3.31 -20.00 -2.42
CA SER A 90 2.14 -20.84 -2.73
C SER A 90 0.82 -20.35 -2.12
N ASN A 91 0.87 -19.39 -1.18
CA ASN A 91 -0.31 -18.80 -0.55
C ASN A 91 -0.21 -17.27 -0.57
N LEU A 92 -0.80 -16.67 -1.59
CA LEU A 92 -0.74 -15.23 -1.86
C LEU A 92 -1.68 -14.42 -0.94
N TYR A 93 -1.69 -14.71 0.36
CA TYR A 93 -2.52 -13.97 1.30
C TYR A 93 -2.17 -12.48 1.32
N LYS A 94 -3.18 -11.63 1.18
CA LYS A 94 -3.09 -10.19 1.40
C LYS A 94 -4.37 -9.68 2.08
N GLY A 95 -4.25 -8.72 2.97
CA GLY A 95 -5.43 -8.12 3.60
C GLY A 95 -5.09 -7.17 4.74
N ASN A 96 -6.03 -6.28 5.02
CA ASN A 96 -5.91 -5.35 6.13
C ASN A 96 -6.34 -6.01 7.45
N VAL A 97 -5.74 -5.58 8.54
CA VAL A 97 -6.15 -5.99 9.90
C VAL A 97 -7.52 -5.39 10.21
N ALA A 98 -8.37 -6.15 10.89
CA ALA A 98 -9.69 -5.67 11.28
C ALA A 98 -9.58 -4.38 12.13
N GLY A 99 -10.49 -3.44 11.92
CA GLY A 99 -10.46 -2.13 12.59
C GLY A 99 -9.41 -1.15 12.05
N SER A 100 -8.64 -1.52 11.02
CA SER A 100 -7.71 -0.60 10.34
C SER A 100 -8.43 0.61 9.77
N GLN A 101 -7.83 1.79 9.92
CA GLN A 101 -8.30 3.07 9.40
C GLN A 101 -7.57 3.38 8.08
N PRO A 102 -8.26 3.36 6.92
CA PRO A 102 -7.61 3.50 5.60
C PRO A 102 -6.88 4.83 5.38
N GLU A 103 -7.27 5.88 6.08
CA GLU A 103 -6.62 7.20 6.05
C GLU A 103 -5.20 7.17 6.61
N PHE A 104 -4.87 6.20 7.44
CA PHE A 104 -3.54 5.98 8.00
C PHE A 104 -2.88 4.71 7.43
N SER A 105 -3.19 4.36 6.20
CA SER A 105 -2.54 3.23 5.52
C SER A 105 -1.02 3.40 5.48
N PHE A 106 -0.28 2.37 5.12
CA PHE A 106 1.19 2.40 5.11
C PHE A 106 1.71 3.58 4.28
N HIS A 107 2.45 4.49 4.90
CA HIS A 107 2.95 5.72 4.30
C HIS A 107 4.26 6.20 4.92
N TRP A 108 5.01 7.03 4.20
CA TRP A 108 6.21 7.72 4.65
C TRP A 108 6.05 9.22 4.42
N HIS A 109 6.37 10.02 5.42
CA HIS A 109 6.40 11.49 5.30
C HIS A 109 7.81 11.97 5.03
N GLY A 110 7.99 12.62 3.90
CA GLY A 110 9.20 13.35 3.55
C GLY A 110 9.05 14.85 3.75
N THR A 111 10.07 15.59 3.37
CA THR A 111 10.15 17.06 3.52
C THR A 111 9.90 17.82 2.22
N SER A 112 9.95 17.15 1.07
CA SER A 112 9.72 17.76 -0.23
C SER A 112 8.22 18.02 -0.49
N ASP A 113 7.94 18.71 -1.59
CA ASP A 113 6.60 19.01 -2.07
C ASP A 113 5.96 17.89 -2.89
N LYS A 114 6.54 16.67 -2.89
CA LYS A 114 6.12 15.54 -3.70
C LYS A 114 5.56 14.40 -2.84
N ILE A 115 4.48 13.78 -3.33
CA ILE A 115 3.96 12.52 -2.80
C ILE A 115 3.68 11.53 -3.92
N PHE A 116 4.04 10.27 -3.69
CA PHE A 116 3.80 9.15 -4.59
C PHE A 116 2.80 8.19 -3.97
N LEU A 117 1.71 7.87 -4.68
CA LEU A 117 0.64 6.98 -4.22
C LEU A 117 0.65 5.68 -4.99
N PHE A 118 0.75 4.56 -4.28
CA PHE A 118 0.80 3.20 -4.82
C PHE A 118 -0.42 2.36 -4.41
N GLU A 119 -0.66 1.24 -5.09
CA GLU A 119 -1.69 0.30 -4.70
C GLU A 119 -1.29 -0.47 -3.44
N ALA A 120 -0.08 -1.02 -3.37
CA ALA A 120 0.37 -1.85 -2.26
C ALA A 120 1.77 -1.48 -1.74
N PRO A 121 2.09 -1.88 -0.49
CA PRO A 121 3.40 -1.57 0.13
C PRO A 121 4.61 -2.13 -0.64
N ILE A 122 4.46 -3.29 -1.29
CA ILE A 122 5.55 -3.89 -2.08
C ILE A 122 5.88 -3.02 -3.28
N ASP A 123 4.88 -2.48 -3.98
CA ASP A 123 5.08 -1.61 -5.13
C ASP A 123 5.77 -0.30 -4.74
N MET A 124 5.35 0.30 -3.63
CA MET A 124 6.01 1.47 -3.05
C MET A 124 7.49 1.19 -2.72
N LEU A 125 7.78 0.08 -2.05
CA LEU A 125 9.16 -0.28 -1.71
C LEU A 125 9.99 -0.61 -2.95
N SER A 126 9.39 -1.23 -3.97
CA SER A 126 10.03 -1.52 -5.26
C SER A 126 10.40 -0.24 -6.00
N TYR A 127 9.46 0.70 -6.10
CA TYR A 127 9.72 2.00 -6.69
C TYR A 127 10.86 2.75 -5.99
N ILE A 128 10.84 2.79 -4.64
CA ILE A 128 11.91 3.42 -3.84
C ILE A 128 13.25 2.70 -4.09
N SER A 129 13.26 1.37 -4.22
CA SER A 129 14.47 0.59 -4.48
C SER A 129 15.10 0.91 -5.83
N MET A 130 14.29 1.21 -6.86
CA MET A 130 14.76 1.66 -8.18
C MET A 130 15.16 3.14 -8.19
N HIS A 131 14.61 3.97 -7.32
CA HIS A 131 14.80 5.43 -7.28
C HIS A 131 15.35 5.88 -5.92
N LYS A 132 16.54 5.39 -5.56
CA LYS A 132 17.11 5.56 -4.20
C LYS A 132 17.62 6.96 -3.90
N GLU A 133 17.88 7.76 -4.92
CA GLU A 133 18.43 9.09 -4.71
C GLU A 133 17.42 9.99 -4.01
N ASN A 134 17.82 10.51 -2.84
CA ASN A 134 17.03 11.44 -2.02
C ASN A 134 15.60 10.94 -1.67
N TRP A 135 15.34 9.62 -1.76
CA TRP A 135 14.01 9.08 -1.54
C TRP A 135 13.37 9.50 -0.21
N LYS A 136 14.18 9.66 0.86
CA LYS A 136 13.66 10.05 2.18
C LYS A 136 13.06 11.45 2.23
N GLU A 137 13.40 12.28 1.26
CA GLU A 137 12.85 13.64 1.14
C GLU A 137 11.43 13.64 0.58
N HIS A 138 11.06 12.63 -0.17
CA HIS A 138 9.73 12.52 -0.75
C HIS A 138 8.75 11.81 0.17
N SER A 139 7.47 12.13 0.02
CA SER A 139 6.39 11.41 0.72
C SER A 139 5.89 10.27 -0.16
N TYR A 140 5.50 9.17 0.49
CA TYR A 140 4.96 7.98 -0.16
C TYR A 140 3.77 7.46 0.62
N ALA A 141 2.76 6.95 -0.08
CA ALA A 141 1.59 6.36 0.54
C ALA A 141 1.09 5.16 -0.26
N THR A 142 0.40 4.25 0.41
CA THR A 142 -0.22 3.09 -0.25
C THR A 142 -1.70 3.03 0.07
N SER A 143 -2.53 2.78 -0.92
CA SER A 143 -3.97 2.64 -0.72
C SER A 143 -4.34 1.37 0.06
N CYS A 144 -3.53 0.31 -0.05
CA CYS A 144 -3.82 -1.04 0.46
C CYS A 144 -5.20 -1.58 0.07
N SER A 145 -5.80 -0.95 -0.90
CA SER A 145 -7.11 -1.19 -1.53
C SER A 145 -7.31 -0.12 -2.62
N VAL A 146 -8.50 0.08 -3.10
CA VAL A 146 -8.81 1.17 -4.06
C VAL A 146 -9.17 2.52 -3.38
N SER A 147 -8.84 2.69 -2.09
CA SER A 147 -9.16 3.90 -1.32
C SER A 147 -8.11 4.99 -1.51
N ASP A 148 -8.55 6.22 -1.69
CA ASP A 148 -7.70 7.41 -1.79
C ASP A 148 -7.58 8.19 -0.45
N ARG A 149 -8.14 7.67 0.64
CA ARG A 149 -8.19 8.36 1.95
C ARG A 149 -6.82 8.70 2.49
N VAL A 150 -5.85 7.79 2.36
CA VAL A 150 -4.47 8.03 2.83
C VAL A 150 -3.83 9.21 2.11
N LEU A 151 -4.06 9.38 0.80
CA LEU A 151 -3.54 10.51 0.05
C LEU A 151 -4.06 11.83 0.62
N PHE A 152 -5.38 11.95 0.79
CA PHE A 152 -5.98 13.17 1.31
C PHE A 152 -5.60 13.44 2.77
N GLN A 153 -5.36 12.41 3.57
CA GLN A 153 -4.81 12.57 4.92
C GLN A 153 -3.37 13.10 4.85
N CYS A 154 -2.50 12.53 4.01
CA CYS A 154 -1.14 13.03 3.83
C CYS A 154 -1.09 14.49 3.35
N LEU A 155 -1.97 14.87 2.43
CA LEU A 155 -2.09 16.26 1.95
C LEU A 155 -2.55 17.21 3.07
N LYS A 156 -3.41 16.76 3.97
CA LYS A 156 -3.85 17.52 5.15
C LYS A 156 -2.72 17.66 6.18
N ASP A 157 -1.97 16.59 6.42
CA ASP A 157 -0.90 16.55 7.42
C ASP A 157 0.34 17.32 6.96
N ASN A 158 0.57 17.39 5.64
CA ASN A 158 1.67 18.15 5.04
C ASN A 158 1.16 19.09 3.92
N PRO A 159 0.74 20.32 4.24
CA PRO A 159 0.27 21.31 3.26
C PRO A 159 1.33 21.77 2.25
N ASN A 160 2.60 21.44 2.46
CA ASN A 160 3.68 21.77 1.53
C ASN A 160 3.66 20.87 0.28
N ILE A 161 2.97 19.73 0.31
CA ILE A 161 2.83 18.85 -0.84
C ILE A 161 2.02 19.58 -1.93
N LYS A 162 2.61 19.70 -3.13
CA LYS A 162 2.02 20.36 -4.29
C LYS A 162 1.89 19.43 -5.49
N ASN A 163 2.75 18.42 -5.55
CA ASN A 163 2.86 17.49 -6.68
C ASN A 163 2.52 16.08 -6.26
N VAL A 164 1.47 15.51 -6.84
CA VAL A 164 1.00 14.15 -6.56
C VAL A 164 1.31 13.25 -7.75
N PHE A 165 2.00 12.15 -7.50
CA PHE A 165 2.30 11.12 -8.48
C PHE A 165 1.45 9.88 -8.20
N LEU A 166 0.61 9.48 -9.16
CA LEU A 166 -0.27 8.33 -9.07
C LEU A 166 0.42 7.13 -9.73
N CYS A 167 0.80 6.15 -8.92
CA CYS A 167 1.69 5.05 -9.30
C CYS A 167 0.98 3.68 -9.12
N PHE A 168 -0.26 3.55 -9.55
CA PHE A 168 -1.02 2.30 -9.48
C PHE A 168 -0.54 1.31 -10.56
N ASP A 169 -0.91 0.03 -10.37
CA ASP A 169 -0.55 -1.05 -11.27
C ASP A 169 -1.00 -0.81 -12.72
N ASN A 170 -0.29 -1.40 -13.67
CA ASN A 170 -0.58 -1.29 -15.10
C ASN A 170 -1.65 -2.31 -15.54
N ASP A 171 -2.76 -2.35 -14.81
CA ASP A 171 -3.94 -3.13 -15.16
C ASP A 171 -5.18 -2.23 -15.23
N GLU A 172 -6.32 -2.78 -15.63
CA GLU A 172 -7.56 -2.03 -15.81
C GLU A 172 -8.03 -1.36 -14.49
N ALA A 173 -7.86 -2.05 -13.35
CA ALA A 173 -8.26 -1.55 -12.05
C ALA A 173 -7.37 -0.38 -11.61
N GLY A 174 -6.05 -0.51 -11.75
CA GLY A 174 -5.07 0.54 -11.45
C GLY A 174 -5.25 1.77 -12.33
N GLN A 175 -5.44 1.58 -13.65
CA GLN A 175 -5.70 2.67 -14.58
C GLN A 175 -7.02 3.40 -14.27
N THR A 176 -8.06 2.68 -13.88
CA THR A 176 -9.34 3.26 -13.46
C THR A 176 -9.17 4.05 -12.16
N ALA A 177 -8.42 3.52 -11.19
CA ALA A 177 -8.11 4.22 -9.95
C ALA A 177 -7.31 5.51 -10.21
N ASN A 178 -6.27 5.45 -11.05
CA ASN A 178 -5.47 6.61 -11.47
C ASN A 178 -6.35 7.72 -12.04
N LYS A 179 -7.19 7.41 -13.03
CA LYS A 179 -8.09 8.39 -13.65
C LYS A 179 -9.08 9.00 -12.65
N ARG A 180 -9.65 8.17 -11.77
CA ARG A 180 -10.62 8.62 -10.77
C ARG A 180 -9.98 9.58 -9.77
N ILE A 181 -8.75 9.27 -9.29
CA ILE A 181 -8.06 10.11 -8.32
C ILE A 181 -7.54 11.39 -8.98
N ALA A 182 -6.96 11.31 -10.19
CA ALA A 182 -6.53 12.47 -10.95
C ALA A 182 -7.68 13.47 -11.16
N ASN A 183 -8.87 12.99 -11.51
CA ASN A 183 -10.05 13.84 -11.67
C ASN A 183 -10.44 14.56 -10.36
N LYS A 184 -10.27 13.92 -9.18
CA LYS A 184 -10.51 14.57 -7.89
C LYS A 184 -9.48 15.66 -7.60
N LEU A 185 -8.19 15.36 -7.84
CA LEU A 185 -7.09 16.30 -7.64
C LEU A 185 -7.22 17.52 -8.56
N ASN A 186 -7.58 17.31 -9.83
CA ASN A 186 -7.82 18.40 -10.78
C ASN A 186 -8.94 19.35 -10.33
N LYS A 187 -10.05 18.81 -9.77
CA LYS A 187 -11.13 19.61 -9.20
C LYS A 187 -10.70 20.42 -7.98
N MET A 188 -9.64 20.01 -7.30
CA MET A 188 -9.03 20.68 -6.15
C MET A 188 -7.86 21.59 -6.55
N ASN A 189 -7.55 21.72 -7.85
CA ASN A 189 -6.39 22.43 -8.39
C ASN A 189 -5.05 21.93 -7.84
N ILE A 190 -4.93 20.63 -7.55
CA ILE A 190 -3.70 20.00 -7.10
C ILE A 190 -3.00 19.39 -8.33
N GLN A 191 -1.72 19.74 -8.53
CA GLN A 191 -0.91 19.19 -9.62
C GLN A 191 -0.74 17.69 -9.45
N ASN A 192 -0.96 16.94 -10.53
CA ASN A 192 -0.83 15.49 -10.49
C ASN A 192 -0.33 14.93 -11.83
N GLU A 193 0.37 13.82 -11.73
CA GLU A 193 0.91 13.06 -12.85
C GLU A 193 0.65 11.56 -12.61
N ILE A 194 0.39 10.82 -13.68
CA ILE A 194 0.24 9.36 -13.63
C ILE A 194 1.55 8.74 -14.10
N LEU A 195 2.18 7.98 -13.21
CA LEU A 195 3.35 7.14 -13.51
C LEU A 195 2.89 5.68 -13.59
N VAL A 196 3.27 5.00 -14.67
CA VAL A 196 2.85 3.61 -14.92
C VAL A 196 4.09 2.73 -14.99
N PRO A 197 4.12 1.56 -14.32
CA PRO A 197 5.20 0.61 -14.50
C PRO A 197 5.24 0.08 -15.94
N ASN A 198 6.42 -0.35 -16.41
CA ASN A 198 6.57 -0.92 -17.75
C ASN A 198 5.92 -2.30 -17.87
N LEU A 199 5.97 -3.09 -16.79
CA LEU A 199 5.33 -4.39 -16.68
C LEU A 199 3.99 -4.26 -15.96
N LYS A 200 3.55 -5.31 -15.27
CA LYS A 200 2.27 -5.31 -14.59
C LYS A 200 2.24 -4.41 -13.36
N ASP A 201 3.28 -4.46 -12.55
CA ASP A 201 3.43 -3.72 -11.31
C ASP A 201 4.91 -3.30 -11.09
N TRP A 202 5.16 -2.42 -10.13
CA TRP A 202 6.49 -1.90 -9.83
C TRP A 202 7.45 -2.97 -9.31
N ASN A 203 6.93 -4.05 -8.73
CA ASN A 203 7.76 -5.15 -8.28
C ASN A 203 8.24 -6.03 -9.45
N GLU A 204 7.41 -6.22 -10.47
CA GLU A 204 7.84 -6.88 -11.69
C GLU A 204 8.94 -6.07 -12.41
N ASP A 205 8.80 -4.74 -12.50
CA ASP A 205 9.84 -3.87 -13.08
C ASP A 205 11.18 -4.02 -12.32
N LEU A 206 11.15 -3.94 -10.99
CA LEU A 206 12.35 -4.11 -10.15
C LEU A 206 13.01 -5.47 -10.39
N THR A 207 12.26 -6.56 -10.28
CA THR A 207 12.82 -7.92 -10.37
C THR A 207 13.24 -8.30 -11.80
N PHE A 208 12.69 -7.65 -12.81
CA PHE A 208 13.12 -7.83 -14.20
C PHE A 208 14.45 -7.13 -14.48
N SER A 209 14.65 -5.91 -13.97
CA SER A 209 15.88 -5.16 -14.14
C SER A 209 17.07 -5.87 -13.47
N GLU A 210 16.90 -6.41 -12.26
CA GLU A 210 17.95 -7.17 -11.57
C GLU A 210 18.39 -8.42 -12.34
N LYS A 211 17.44 -9.17 -12.93
CA LYS A 211 17.77 -10.34 -13.76
C LYS A 211 18.48 -9.97 -15.07
N GLY A 212 18.28 -8.76 -15.57
CA GLY A 212 19.00 -8.22 -16.72
C GLY A 212 20.46 -8.00 -16.41
N ASP A 213 20.77 -7.40 -15.29
CA ASP A 213 22.15 -7.11 -14.85
C ASP A 213 22.94 -8.38 -14.51
N GLU A 214 22.30 -9.40 -13.89
CA GLU A 214 22.96 -10.69 -13.64
C GLU A 214 23.37 -11.42 -14.93
N ARG A 215 22.56 -11.35 -16.01
CA ARG A 215 22.89 -11.98 -17.29
C ARG A 215 24.08 -11.32 -17.99
N ILE A 216 24.23 -10.01 -17.84
CA ILE A 216 25.36 -9.26 -18.40
C ILE A 216 26.66 -9.64 -17.66
N CYS A 217 26.60 -9.81 -16.34
CA CYS A 217 27.76 -10.19 -15.53
C CYS A 217 28.27 -11.61 -15.82
N HIS A 218 27.39 -12.55 -16.20
CA HIS A 218 27.78 -13.92 -16.56
C HIS A 218 28.28 -14.08 -18.02
N GLN A 219 28.11 -13.08 -18.87
CA GLN A 219 28.63 -13.09 -20.25
C GLN A 219 30.03 -12.48 -20.39
N VAL A 220 30.60 -11.93 -19.31
CA VAL A 220 31.90 -11.25 -19.30
C VAL A 220 32.98 -12.07 -18.55
N LEU A 221 32.66 -13.27 -18.10
CA LEU A 221 33.59 -14.26 -17.53
C LEU A 221 33.72 -15.46 -18.47
#